data_95fc783e7a1094546d6d722ee0c02a21
#
_entry.id   95fc783e7a1094546d6d722ee0c02a21
#
_cell.length_a   1.000
_cell.length_b   1.000
_cell.length_c   1.000
_cell.angle_alpha   90.00
_cell.angle_beta   90.00
_cell.angle_gamma   90.00
#
_symmetry.space_group_name_H-M   'P 1'
#
loop_
_entity.id
_entity.type
_entity.pdbx_description
1 polymer ?
#
loop_
_entity_poly.entity_id
_entity_poly.type
_entity_poly.pdbx_seq_one_letter_code
_entity_poly.pdbx_strand_id
1 'polypeptide(L)'
;MECSSFFAKDGLVIGSDCSIDFTGGLIIGRNVTFSEGVKIFTHDHQLSGHEDWRKNEIIPSSLEISDYVWLGSNSIVLNSVKFIGKGAVIAAGAVVTQNVPPGVIVAGCPAKIISERNISCYD
;
A
#
# COMPACT_ATOMS: atom_id res chain seq x y z
N MET A 1 20.12 1.85 11.15
CA MET A 1 18.91 2.43 11.57
C MET A 1 17.74 1.54 11.29
N GLU A 2 16.82 1.45 12.14
CA GLU A 2 15.74 0.62 11.99
C GLU A 2 14.56 1.29 11.74
N CYS A 3 13.80 0.92 10.76
CA CYS A 3 12.55 1.49 10.37
C CYS A 3 11.40 0.53 10.44
N SER A 4 11.65 -0.67 10.89
CA SER A 4 10.60 -1.67 10.97
C SER A 4 9.59 -1.25 12.02
N SER A 5 8.49 -0.66 11.58
CA SER A 5 7.44 -0.25 12.49
C SER A 5 6.08 -0.39 11.81
N PHE A 6 5.09 -0.75 12.59
CA PHE A 6 3.74 -0.92 12.11
C PHE A 6 2.81 -0.22 13.09
N PHE A 7 2.02 0.70 12.62
CA PHE A 7 1.06 1.41 13.45
C PHE A 7 -0.26 1.52 12.70
N ALA A 8 -1.35 1.17 13.33
CA ALA A 8 -2.67 1.28 12.73
C ALA A 8 -3.64 1.86 13.73
N LYS A 9 -4.52 2.71 13.24
CA LYS A 9 -5.62 3.25 14.03
C LYS A 9 -6.78 2.27 14.02
N ASP A 10 -7.89 2.66 14.67
CA ASP A 10 -9.04 1.78 14.88
C ASP A 10 -9.71 1.35 13.58
N GLY A 11 -10.32 0.19 13.61
CA GLY A 11 -11.18 -0.27 12.51
C GLY A 11 -10.46 -0.95 11.38
N LEU A 12 -9.21 -1.34 11.57
CA LEU A 12 -8.46 -2.07 10.54
C LEU A 12 -9.03 -3.48 10.38
N VAL A 13 -9.31 -3.85 9.13
CA VAL A 13 -9.72 -5.19 8.78
C VAL A 13 -8.71 -5.75 7.79
N ILE A 14 -8.18 -6.92 8.08
CA ILE A 14 -7.23 -7.59 7.19
C ILE A 14 -7.81 -8.95 6.83
N GLY A 15 -8.06 -9.16 5.55
CA GLY A 15 -8.55 -10.42 5.04
C GLY A 15 -7.47 -11.51 5.07
N SER A 16 -7.86 -12.71 4.68
CA SER A 16 -6.94 -13.85 4.72
C SER A 16 -5.83 -13.72 3.68
N ASP A 17 -4.73 -14.37 3.96
CA ASP A 17 -3.60 -14.50 3.02
C ASP A 17 -2.97 -13.17 2.58
N CYS A 18 -3.09 -12.14 3.39
CA CYS A 18 -2.39 -10.89 3.12
C CYS A 18 -0.93 -11.01 3.54
N SER A 19 -0.05 -10.42 2.76
CA SER A 19 1.36 -10.36 3.06
C SER A 19 1.76 -8.90 3.22
N ILE A 20 2.08 -8.50 4.43
CA ILE A 20 2.32 -7.10 4.74
C ILE A 20 3.75 -6.94 5.22
N ASP A 21 4.57 -6.31 4.39
CA ASP A 21 5.94 -6.02 4.72
C ASP A 21 6.00 -4.61 5.31
N PHE A 22 6.49 -4.47 6.53
CA PHE A 22 6.66 -3.17 7.14
C PHE A 22 8.12 -2.88 7.51
N THR A 23 9.04 -3.46 6.76
CA THR A 23 10.48 -3.23 6.93
C THR A 23 10.81 -1.75 6.96
N GLY A 24 10.23 -0.96 6.08
CA GLY A 24 10.49 0.46 5.98
C GLY A 24 9.53 1.32 6.79
N GLY A 25 8.55 0.72 7.45
CA GLY A 25 7.56 1.44 8.22
C GLY A 25 6.22 1.54 7.50
N LEU A 26 5.13 1.23 8.20
CA LEU A 26 3.79 1.25 7.66
C LEU A 26 2.86 1.90 8.68
N ILE A 27 2.20 2.98 8.25
CA ILE A 27 1.24 3.69 9.08
C ILE A 27 -0.11 3.59 8.39
N ILE A 28 -1.10 3.09 9.13
CA ILE A 28 -2.44 2.85 8.58
C ILE A 28 -3.43 3.70 9.36
N GLY A 29 -4.24 4.44 8.65
CA GLY A 29 -5.27 5.29 9.23
C GLY A 29 -6.47 4.49 9.73
N ARG A 30 -7.57 5.19 9.94
CA ARG A 30 -8.79 4.64 10.52
C ARG A 30 -9.62 3.93 9.47
N ASN A 31 -10.23 2.82 9.85
CA ASN A 31 -11.21 2.09 9.02
C ASN A 31 -10.68 1.71 7.64
N VAL A 32 -9.47 1.19 7.60
CA VAL A 32 -8.84 0.69 6.37
C VAL A 32 -9.17 -0.79 6.24
N THR A 33 -9.47 -1.23 5.04
CA THR A 33 -9.76 -2.63 4.76
C THR A 33 -8.79 -3.19 3.74
N PHE A 34 -8.16 -4.30 4.13
CA PHE A 34 -7.36 -5.11 3.22
C PHE A 34 -8.21 -6.32 2.87
N SER A 35 -8.59 -6.44 1.62
CA SER A 35 -9.28 -7.65 1.15
C SER A 35 -8.29 -8.80 1.09
N GLU A 36 -8.78 -9.98 0.74
CA GLU A 36 -7.96 -11.18 0.71
C GLU A 36 -6.78 -11.05 -0.25
N GLY A 37 -5.63 -11.55 0.17
CA GLY A 37 -4.46 -11.67 -0.72
C GLY A 37 -3.72 -10.38 -1.04
N VAL A 38 -3.98 -9.30 -0.32
CA VAL A 38 -3.27 -8.02 -0.56
C VAL A 38 -1.81 -8.15 -0.18
N LYS A 39 -0.93 -7.57 -0.98
CA LYS A 39 0.51 -7.57 -0.72
C LYS A 39 1.04 -6.15 -0.66
N ILE A 40 1.75 -5.84 0.42
CA ILE A 40 2.37 -4.53 0.64
C ILE A 40 3.87 -4.72 0.73
N PHE A 41 4.62 -3.90 0.00
CA PHE A 41 6.08 -3.90 0.05
C PHE A 41 6.59 -2.54 0.50
N THR A 42 7.48 -2.53 1.48
CA THR A 42 8.08 -1.29 1.99
C THR A 42 9.61 -1.37 1.98
N HIS A 43 10.16 -2.17 1.09
CA HIS A 43 11.61 -2.18 0.89
C HIS A 43 11.92 -2.70 -0.51
N ASP A 44 13.13 -2.47 -0.92
CA ASP A 44 13.67 -3.00 -2.15
C ASP A 44 15.11 -3.40 -1.87
N HIS A 45 15.77 -3.99 -2.84
CA HIS A 45 17.18 -4.34 -2.78
C HIS A 45 17.94 -3.53 -3.81
N GLN A 46 19.10 -3.03 -3.41
CA GLN A 46 19.95 -2.33 -4.37
C GLN A 46 20.38 -3.33 -5.44
N LEU A 47 20.13 -3.00 -6.68
CA LEU A 47 20.42 -3.90 -7.78
C LEU A 47 21.79 -3.64 -8.42
N SER A 48 22.34 -2.44 -8.23
CA SER A 48 23.67 -2.11 -8.70
C SER A 48 24.70 -2.54 -7.68
N GLY A 49 25.87 -2.92 -8.12
CA GLY A 49 26.96 -3.28 -7.23
C GLY A 49 27.30 -4.74 -7.37
N HIS A 50 26.82 -5.57 -6.46
CA HIS A 50 27.18 -6.97 -6.51
C HIS A 50 26.35 -7.72 -7.54
N GLU A 51 26.95 -8.66 -8.20
CA GLU A 51 26.26 -9.51 -9.15
C GLU A 51 25.16 -10.30 -8.44
N ASP A 52 25.46 -10.80 -7.25
CA ASP A 52 24.44 -11.43 -6.41
C ASP A 52 23.75 -10.31 -5.62
N TRP A 53 22.57 -9.90 -6.08
CA TRP A 53 21.85 -8.77 -5.50
C TRP A 53 21.51 -9.00 -4.02
N ARG A 54 21.49 -10.24 -3.57
CA ARG A 54 21.20 -10.53 -2.16
C ARG A 54 22.28 -9.99 -1.21
N LYS A 55 23.45 -9.68 -1.75
CA LYS A 55 24.56 -9.14 -0.97
C LYS A 55 24.55 -7.63 -0.93
N ASN A 56 23.66 -6.99 -1.68
CA ASN A 56 23.53 -5.55 -1.68
C ASN A 56 22.62 -5.11 -0.52
N GLU A 57 22.65 -3.83 -0.25
CA GLU A 57 21.86 -3.27 0.84
C GLU A 57 20.37 -3.31 0.56
N ILE A 58 19.59 -3.45 1.63
CA ILE A 58 18.15 -3.31 1.58
C ILE A 58 17.85 -1.81 1.62
N ILE A 59 16.96 -1.37 0.75
CA ILE A 59 16.55 0.03 0.69
C ILE A 59 15.13 0.12 1.27
N PRO A 60 14.98 0.59 2.52
CA PRO A 60 13.65 0.68 3.10
C PRO A 60 12.89 1.89 2.55
N SER A 61 11.57 1.79 2.55
CA SER A 61 10.69 2.88 2.18
C SER A 61 9.48 2.82 3.10
N SER A 62 8.95 3.98 3.48
CA SER A 62 7.79 4.01 4.35
C SER A 62 6.53 4.23 3.54
N LEU A 63 5.41 3.71 4.02
CA LEU A 63 4.12 3.87 3.38
C LEU A 63 3.11 4.35 4.41
N GLU A 64 2.34 5.35 4.02
CA GLU A 64 1.20 5.80 4.82
C GLU A 64 -0.08 5.52 4.04
N ILE A 65 -1.00 4.77 4.64
CA ILE A 65 -2.33 4.51 4.10
C ILE A 65 -3.29 5.33 4.94
N SER A 66 -3.98 6.25 4.33
CA SER A 66 -4.85 7.18 5.05
C SER A 66 -6.18 6.52 5.40
N ASP A 67 -7.09 7.28 6.02
CA ASP A 67 -8.36 6.76 6.52
C ASP A 67 -9.26 6.26 5.37
N TYR A 68 -10.06 5.25 5.66
CA TYR A 68 -11.13 4.75 4.77
C TYR A 68 -10.62 4.23 3.42
N VAL A 69 -9.40 3.78 3.35
CA VAL A 69 -8.86 3.19 2.13
C VAL A 69 -9.31 1.74 2.05
N TRP A 70 -9.67 1.30 0.86
CA TRP A 70 -10.01 -0.09 0.60
C TRP A 70 -9.02 -0.65 -0.43
N LEU A 71 -8.28 -1.67 -0.02
CA LEU A 71 -7.38 -2.38 -0.93
C LEU A 71 -8.09 -3.66 -1.37
N GLY A 72 -8.36 -3.75 -2.66
CA GLY A 72 -9.11 -4.87 -3.25
C GLY A 72 -8.30 -6.15 -3.25
N SER A 73 -8.97 -7.25 -3.45
CA SER A 73 -8.37 -8.59 -3.38
C SER A 73 -7.21 -8.72 -4.36
N ASN A 74 -6.13 -9.29 -3.85
CA ASN A 74 -4.92 -9.55 -4.64
C ASN A 74 -4.27 -8.31 -5.24
N SER A 75 -4.59 -7.12 -4.70
CA SER A 75 -3.87 -5.93 -5.11
C SER A 75 -2.47 -5.93 -4.50
N ILE A 76 -1.56 -5.22 -5.17
CA ILE A 76 -0.16 -5.16 -4.76
C ILE A 76 0.23 -3.69 -4.69
N VAL A 77 0.85 -3.29 -3.57
CA VAL A 77 1.39 -1.94 -3.42
C VAL A 77 2.90 -2.06 -3.38
N LEU A 78 3.56 -1.50 -4.37
CA LEU A 78 5.01 -1.60 -4.48
C LEU A 78 5.70 -0.56 -3.61
N ASN A 79 6.98 -0.79 -3.36
CA ASN A 79 7.79 0.05 -2.48
C ASN A 79 7.97 1.49 -3.00
N SER A 80 7.66 1.73 -4.25
CA SER A 80 7.69 3.09 -4.81
C SER A 80 6.55 3.96 -4.31
N VAL A 81 5.50 3.36 -3.74
CA VAL A 81 4.34 4.10 -3.22
C VAL A 81 4.65 4.57 -1.81
N LYS A 82 4.46 5.86 -1.55
CA LYS A 82 4.70 6.44 -0.23
C LYS A 82 3.41 6.83 0.46
N PHE A 83 2.33 6.98 -0.28
CA PHE A 83 1.08 7.51 0.28
C PHE A 83 -0.13 7.03 -0.52
N ILE A 84 -1.16 6.58 0.19
CA ILE A 84 -2.47 6.27 -0.40
C ILE A 84 -3.48 7.17 0.32
N GLY A 85 -4.14 8.02 -0.44
CA GLY A 85 -4.98 9.09 0.09
C GLY A 85 -6.29 8.61 0.69
N LYS A 86 -6.86 9.44 1.55
CA LYS A 86 -8.08 9.16 2.28
C LYS A 86 -9.20 8.76 1.33
N GLY A 87 -9.87 7.66 1.63
CA GLY A 87 -11.02 7.20 0.87
C GLY A 87 -10.69 6.58 -0.49
N ALA A 88 -9.42 6.42 -0.83
CA ALA A 88 -9.05 5.81 -2.10
C ALA A 88 -9.43 4.34 -2.12
N VAL A 89 -9.69 3.82 -3.31
CA VAL A 89 -9.97 2.41 -3.52
C VAL A 89 -8.98 1.86 -4.52
N ILE A 90 -8.33 0.79 -4.16
CA ILE A 90 -7.43 0.06 -5.04
C ILE A 90 -8.23 -1.14 -5.55
N ALA A 91 -8.46 -1.23 -6.84
CA ALA A 91 -9.27 -2.30 -7.41
C ALA A 91 -8.56 -3.65 -7.28
N ALA A 92 -9.34 -4.71 -7.31
CA ALA A 92 -8.81 -6.07 -7.22
C ALA A 92 -7.77 -6.30 -8.31
N GLY A 93 -6.67 -6.92 -7.97
CA GLY A 93 -5.61 -7.26 -8.90
C GLY A 93 -4.76 -6.10 -9.39
N ALA A 94 -5.00 -4.89 -8.89
CA ALA A 94 -4.23 -3.73 -9.31
C ALA A 94 -2.81 -3.79 -8.76
N VAL A 95 -1.85 -3.25 -9.52
CA VAL A 95 -0.47 -3.12 -9.05
C VAL A 95 -0.17 -1.63 -8.96
N VAL A 96 -0.13 -1.13 -7.73
CA VAL A 96 0.06 0.31 -7.46
C VAL A 96 1.55 0.61 -7.47
N THR A 97 1.94 1.54 -8.32
CA THR A 97 3.34 1.91 -8.49
C THR A 97 3.61 3.37 -8.14
N GLN A 98 2.57 4.16 -7.93
CA GLN A 98 2.67 5.59 -7.63
C GLN A 98 1.72 5.95 -6.51
N ASN A 99 1.97 7.06 -5.86
CA ASN A 99 1.09 7.57 -4.83
C ASN A 99 -0.34 7.73 -5.36
N VAL A 100 -1.31 7.50 -4.50
CA VAL A 100 -2.72 7.51 -4.88
C VAL A 100 -3.39 8.72 -4.22
N PRO A 101 -4.01 9.61 -5.00
CA PRO A 101 -4.72 10.75 -4.42
C PRO A 101 -5.95 10.33 -3.62
N PRO A 102 -6.46 11.21 -2.75
CA PRO A 102 -7.67 10.89 -2.00
C PRO A 102 -8.88 10.72 -2.91
N GLY A 103 -9.78 9.85 -2.52
CA GLY A 103 -11.11 9.75 -3.12
C GLY A 103 -11.18 9.19 -4.53
N VAL A 104 -10.11 8.58 -5.01
CA VAL A 104 -10.10 8.02 -6.38
C VAL A 104 -10.14 6.51 -6.33
N ILE A 105 -10.49 5.91 -7.45
CA ILE A 105 -10.39 4.48 -7.69
C ILE A 105 -9.30 4.26 -8.72
N VAL A 106 -8.33 3.42 -8.38
CA VAL A 106 -7.26 3.05 -9.29
C VAL A 106 -7.37 1.57 -9.64
N ALA A 107 -6.99 1.21 -10.86
CA ALA A 107 -7.09 -0.17 -11.35
C ALA A 107 -6.02 -0.44 -12.37
N GLY A 108 -5.70 -1.71 -12.56
CA GLY A 108 -4.79 -2.17 -13.61
C GLY A 108 -3.37 -2.36 -13.16
N CYS A 109 -2.51 -2.70 -14.09
CA CYS A 109 -1.07 -2.90 -13.87
C CYS A 109 -0.29 -2.24 -15.00
N PRO A 110 0.38 -1.12 -14.76
CA PRO A 110 0.39 -0.33 -13.53
C PRO A 110 -0.96 0.33 -13.28
N ALA A 111 -1.31 0.50 -12.03
CA ALA A 111 -2.61 1.05 -11.67
C ALA A 111 -2.72 2.51 -12.10
N LYS A 112 -3.88 2.86 -12.64
CA LYS A 112 -4.20 4.20 -13.09
C LYS A 112 -5.53 4.61 -12.49
N ILE A 113 -5.74 5.91 -12.33
CA ILE A 113 -7.03 6.43 -11.86
C ILE A 113 -8.06 6.16 -12.94
N ILE A 114 -9.13 5.44 -12.57
CA ILE A 114 -10.22 5.15 -13.51
C ILE A 114 -11.47 5.95 -13.21
N SER A 115 -11.62 6.43 -11.98
CA SER A 115 -12.76 7.27 -11.63
C SER A 115 -12.53 7.90 -10.26
N GLU A 116 -13.43 8.79 -9.88
CA GLU A 116 -13.47 9.36 -8.55
C GLU A 116 -14.65 8.76 -7.80
N ARG A 117 -14.52 8.62 -6.50
CA ARG A 117 -15.64 8.15 -5.70
C ARG A 117 -16.61 9.28 -5.48
N ASN A 118 -17.89 8.97 -5.61
CA ASN A 118 -18.95 9.91 -5.22
C ASN A 118 -19.24 9.66 -3.74
N ILE A 119 -18.69 10.50 -2.88
CA ILE A 119 -18.75 10.31 -1.44
C ILE A 119 -19.71 11.30 -0.84
N SER A 120 -20.62 10.77 -0.04
CA SER A 120 -21.52 11.56 0.72
C SER A 120 -21.05 11.55 2.18
N CYS A 121 -20.89 12.70 2.77
CA CYS A 121 -20.37 12.80 4.13
C CYS A 121 -21.50 13.10 5.09
N TYR A 122 -22.32 12.12 5.33
CA TYR A 122 -23.40 12.31 6.20
C TYR A 122 -23.05 11.73 7.48
N ASP A 123 -22.38 11.57 8.12
CA ASP A 123 -22.33 10.99 9.40
C ASP A 123 -22.09 11.94 10.46
#